data_17b4b496b1cb549ba7257e2f8df59761
#
_entry.id   17b4b496b1cb549ba7257e2f8df59761
#
_cell.length_a   1.000
_cell.length_b   1.000
_cell.length_c   1.000
_cell.angle_alpha   90.00
_cell.angle_beta   90.00
_cell.angle_gamma   90.00
#
_symmetry.space_group_name_H-M   'P 1'
#
loop_
_entity.id
_entity.type
_entity.pdbx_description
1 polymer ?
#
loop_
_entity_poly.entity_id
_entity_poly.type
_entity_poly.pdbx_seq_one_letter_code
_entity_poly.pdbx_strand_id
1 'polypeptide(L)'
;MSTDPMTAGDLRAALERVRGEVRDRVAGADAGALEALRVEVLGRSGHLTRLLRQLSSVAASERPAIGALANEVRGEVEAAIAERLEALRSDVLDARLASERMDLTGPGLPVRVGHLHPTLTVERELREILHAFGFEVFEGPEIEDDWWNFEALNIPPDHPARDLWDTLYVAEPGSWEEGAPRPARDGSILRTHTSPVQIRAMRSLTPPIRVIMPGRCFRYENVAADRNFEFFQVEGLVVDRDTSLADLKGMLEEFARALYGDETKTRFRPGYYPFTEPSVAFDIGCLVCGGSGCAACKRSGWMTILGAGMVHPAVLRNGGLDPDEYQGYAWGMGLDRITLLRYGIADLRMLMGADLRFLSQFDEGR
;
A
#
# COMPACT_ATOMS: atom_id res chain seq x y z
N MET A 1 77.17 28.36 -2.48
CA MET A 1 76.45 29.26 -1.59
C MET A 1 77.19 29.32 -0.32
N SER A 2 77.68 30.51 0.05
CA SER A 2 78.56 30.79 1.19
C SER A 2 78.01 30.17 2.47
N THR A 3 78.78 29.36 3.14
CA THR A 3 78.51 28.71 4.43
C THR A 3 79.04 29.55 5.60
N ASP A 4 79.00 30.87 5.45
CA ASP A 4 79.43 31.76 6.56
C ASP A 4 78.31 31.69 7.70
N PRO A 5 78.77 31.60 8.95
CA PRO A 5 77.85 31.52 10.05
C PRO A 5 77.01 32.81 10.13
N MET A 6 75.64 32.70 10.01
CA MET A 6 74.74 33.84 10.09
C MET A 6 74.75 34.39 11.50
N THR A 7 74.76 35.75 11.63
CA THR A 7 74.56 36.41 12.92
C THR A 7 73.12 36.35 13.38
N ALA A 8 72.85 36.62 14.65
CA ALA A 8 71.48 36.69 15.19
C ALA A 8 70.63 37.73 14.44
N GLY A 9 71.24 38.87 14.05
CA GLY A 9 70.59 39.92 13.26
C GLY A 9 70.20 39.44 11.84
N ASP A 10 71.10 38.70 11.19
CA ASP A 10 70.82 38.15 9.84
C ASP A 10 69.67 37.11 9.84
N LEU A 11 69.62 36.23 10.85
CA LEU A 11 68.56 35.25 11.02
C LEU A 11 67.22 35.95 11.31
N ARG A 12 67.21 36.96 12.14
CA ARG A 12 65.99 37.75 12.40
C ARG A 12 65.49 38.40 11.11
N ALA A 13 66.36 39.09 10.37
CA ALA A 13 66.02 39.73 9.12
C ALA A 13 65.54 38.70 8.04
N ALA A 14 66.13 37.49 8.03
CA ALA A 14 65.67 36.41 7.14
C ALA A 14 64.27 35.87 7.52
N LEU A 15 63.99 35.70 8.80
CA LEU A 15 62.68 35.28 9.29
C LEU A 15 61.58 36.32 8.95
N GLU A 16 61.88 37.62 9.15
CA GLU A 16 60.94 38.71 8.79
C GLU A 16 60.70 38.79 7.28
N ARG A 17 61.74 38.55 6.45
CA ARG A 17 61.57 38.45 5.00
C ARG A 17 60.62 37.28 4.61
N VAL A 18 60.83 36.09 5.19
CA VAL A 18 59.92 34.95 4.94
C VAL A 18 58.51 35.29 5.34
N ARG A 19 58.30 35.96 6.49
CA ARG A 19 56.98 36.45 6.93
C ARG A 19 56.33 37.35 5.87
N GLY A 20 57.07 38.36 5.36
CA GLY A 20 56.55 39.29 4.35
C GLY A 20 56.25 38.62 3.02
N GLU A 21 57.22 37.83 2.47
CA GLU A 21 57.06 37.11 1.21
C GLU A 21 55.88 36.17 1.20
N VAL A 22 55.67 35.45 2.31
CA VAL A 22 54.50 34.53 2.43
C VAL A 22 53.22 35.29 2.46
N ARG A 23 53.14 36.39 3.25
CA ARG A 23 51.95 37.24 3.34
C ARG A 23 51.52 37.75 1.97
N ASP A 24 52.47 38.24 1.16
CA ASP A 24 52.17 38.79 -0.15
C ASP A 24 51.76 37.68 -1.17
N ARG A 25 52.39 36.52 -1.07
CA ARG A 25 52.07 35.39 -1.96
C ARG A 25 50.76 34.69 -1.64
N VAL A 26 50.36 34.61 -0.37
CA VAL A 26 49.11 34.00 0.08
C VAL A 26 47.89 34.76 -0.45
N ALA A 27 47.96 36.09 -0.51
CA ALA A 27 46.80 36.92 -0.84
C ALA A 27 46.18 36.61 -2.24
N GLY A 28 47.04 36.28 -3.23
CA GLY A 28 46.60 36.00 -4.60
C GLY A 28 46.69 34.52 -5.02
N ALA A 29 47.06 33.64 -4.08
CA ALA A 29 47.32 32.24 -4.43
C ALA A 29 46.01 31.41 -4.54
N ASP A 30 46.01 30.48 -5.49
CA ASP A 30 45.04 29.38 -5.55
C ASP A 30 45.45 28.22 -4.62
N ALA A 31 44.58 27.21 -4.50
CA ALA A 31 44.81 26.09 -3.58
C ALA A 31 46.09 25.28 -3.91
N GLY A 32 46.42 25.14 -5.19
CA GLY A 32 47.65 24.45 -5.63
C GLY A 32 48.93 25.27 -5.29
N ALA A 33 48.89 26.58 -5.52
CA ALA A 33 49.95 27.49 -5.18
C ALA A 33 50.16 27.59 -3.65
N LEU A 34 49.10 27.55 -2.84
CA LEU A 34 49.17 27.52 -1.38
C LEU A 34 49.85 26.25 -0.84
N GLU A 35 49.51 25.10 -1.42
CA GLU A 35 50.15 23.84 -1.02
C GLU A 35 51.65 23.81 -1.44
N ALA A 36 51.97 24.31 -2.63
CA ALA A 36 53.35 24.46 -3.05
C ALA A 36 54.15 25.40 -2.13
N LEU A 37 53.53 26.54 -1.74
CA LEU A 37 54.10 27.50 -0.78
C LEU A 37 54.30 26.89 0.61
N ARG A 38 53.36 26.10 1.05
CA ARG A 38 53.44 25.37 2.34
C ARG A 38 54.65 24.41 2.34
N VAL A 39 54.86 23.66 1.29
CA VAL A 39 56.00 22.74 1.15
C VAL A 39 57.31 23.50 1.03
N GLU A 40 57.35 24.60 0.24
CA GLU A 40 58.54 25.45 0.04
C GLU A 40 59.00 26.09 1.34
N VAL A 41 58.05 26.57 2.22
CA VAL A 41 58.40 27.30 3.43
C VAL A 41 58.52 26.38 4.64
N LEU A 42 57.54 25.47 4.85
CA LEU A 42 57.39 24.67 6.07
C LEU A 42 57.85 23.24 5.92
N GLY A 43 58.13 22.77 4.67
CA GLY A 43 58.57 21.42 4.40
C GLY A 43 59.88 21.03 5.09
N ARG A 44 60.23 19.74 5.07
CA ARG A 44 61.44 19.18 5.70
C ARG A 44 62.77 19.88 5.24
N SER A 45 62.78 20.36 4.00
CA SER A 45 63.89 21.13 3.40
C SER A 45 63.49 22.58 3.11
N GLY A 46 62.37 23.05 3.69
CA GLY A 46 61.80 24.35 3.45
C GLY A 46 62.64 25.50 4.05
N HIS A 47 62.28 26.71 3.63
CA HIS A 47 63.07 27.90 3.97
C HIS A 47 63.14 28.09 5.51
N LEU A 48 62.06 27.96 6.21
CA LEU A 48 62.00 28.11 7.66
C LEU A 48 62.78 26.99 8.38
N THR A 49 62.67 25.77 7.92
CA THR A 49 63.42 24.63 8.46
C THR A 49 64.93 24.79 8.30
N ARG A 50 65.37 25.36 7.16
CA ARG A 50 66.78 25.65 6.94
C ARG A 50 67.31 26.74 7.83
N LEU A 51 66.55 27.83 8.06
CA LEU A 51 66.89 28.92 8.99
C LEU A 51 66.97 28.39 10.42
N LEU A 52 66.03 27.56 10.87
CA LEU A 52 66.05 26.94 12.19
C LEU A 52 67.28 26.06 12.45
N ARG A 53 67.80 25.37 11.43
CA ARG A 53 69.05 24.56 11.54
C ARG A 53 70.27 25.45 11.78
N GLN A 54 70.27 26.70 11.35
CA GLN A 54 71.39 27.64 11.57
C GLN A 54 71.37 28.27 12.95
N LEU A 55 70.31 28.05 13.76
CA LEU A 55 70.26 28.50 15.16
C LEU A 55 71.44 27.99 16.00
N SER A 56 72.01 26.87 15.66
CA SER A 56 73.19 26.32 16.35
C SER A 56 74.45 27.18 16.20
N SER A 57 74.57 28.03 15.14
CA SER A 57 75.72 28.93 14.91
C SER A 57 75.63 30.25 15.70
N VAL A 58 74.48 30.58 16.29
CA VAL A 58 74.23 31.82 17.07
C VAL A 58 74.67 31.64 18.50
N ALA A 59 75.06 32.76 19.18
CA ALA A 59 75.42 32.77 20.59
C ALA A 59 74.33 32.20 21.51
N ALA A 60 74.72 31.41 22.51
CA ALA A 60 73.73 30.68 23.36
C ALA A 60 72.71 31.57 24.05
N SER A 61 73.07 32.81 24.38
CA SER A 61 72.19 33.82 24.98
C SER A 61 71.09 34.35 24.09
N GLU A 62 71.28 34.31 22.75
CA GLU A 62 70.31 34.86 21.78
C GLU A 62 69.42 33.78 21.13
N ARG A 63 69.78 32.48 21.22
CA ARG A 63 69.02 31.35 20.65
C ARG A 63 67.56 31.29 21.07
N PRO A 64 67.21 31.53 22.40
CA PRO A 64 65.83 31.47 22.81
C PRO A 64 64.95 32.51 22.13
N ALA A 65 65.45 33.74 21.97
CA ALA A 65 64.70 34.85 21.36
C ALA A 65 64.48 34.60 19.85
N ILE A 66 65.47 34.07 19.12
CA ILE A 66 65.35 33.76 17.68
C ILE A 66 64.49 32.52 17.48
N GLY A 67 64.57 31.52 18.38
CA GLY A 67 63.73 30.34 18.34
C GLY A 67 62.23 30.70 18.57
N ALA A 68 61.95 31.64 19.50
CA ALA A 68 60.59 32.16 19.74
C ALA A 68 60.07 32.88 18.49
N LEU A 69 60.82 33.76 17.87
CA LEU A 69 60.45 34.46 16.63
C LEU A 69 60.21 33.48 15.49
N ALA A 70 61.07 32.45 15.30
CA ALA A 70 60.87 31.43 14.26
C ALA A 70 59.57 30.60 14.45
N ASN A 71 59.21 30.29 15.70
CA ASN A 71 57.96 29.63 16.01
C ASN A 71 56.74 30.54 15.77
N GLU A 72 56.89 31.83 16.09
CA GLU A 72 55.86 32.87 15.82
C GLU A 72 55.61 32.96 14.29
N VAL A 73 56.68 33.17 13.49
CA VAL A 73 56.60 33.23 12.04
C VAL A 73 56.02 31.96 11.45
N ARG A 74 56.41 30.79 11.99
CA ARG A 74 55.81 29.52 11.57
C ARG A 74 54.30 29.47 11.82
N GLY A 75 53.85 29.85 13.01
CA GLY A 75 52.45 29.89 13.34
C GLY A 75 51.65 30.85 12.46
N GLU A 76 52.18 32.03 12.18
CA GLU A 76 51.54 32.99 11.28
C GLU A 76 51.45 32.50 9.83
N VAL A 77 52.51 31.86 9.33
CA VAL A 77 52.51 31.25 7.97
C VAL A 77 51.46 30.12 7.88
N GLU A 78 51.45 29.24 8.87
CA GLU A 78 50.47 28.16 8.93
C GLU A 78 49.01 28.72 8.98
N ALA A 79 48.79 29.73 9.81
CA ALA A 79 47.49 30.37 9.95
C ALA A 79 47.06 31.08 8.66
N ALA A 80 47.95 31.87 8.03
CA ALA A 80 47.62 32.59 6.80
C ALA A 80 47.28 31.63 5.62
N ILE A 81 48.02 30.55 5.49
CA ILE A 81 47.74 29.53 4.47
C ILE A 81 46.37 28.84 4.75
N ALA A 82 46.12 28.48 6.01
CA ALA A 82 44.86 27.82 6.38
C ALA A 82 43.66 28.74 6.17
N GLU A 83 43.73 30.00 6.55
CA GLU A 83 42.67 31.00 6.37
C GLU A 83 42.34 31.20 4.88
N ARG A 84 43.39 31.32 4.04
CA ARG A 84 43.18 31.47 2.58
C ARG A 84 42.59 30.24 1.93
N LEU A 85 43.00 29.04 2.35
CA LEU A 85 42.40 27.78 1.86
C LEU A 85 40.91 27.69 2.23
N GLU A 86 40.54 28.10 3.44
CA GLU A 86 39.15 28.11 3.87
C GLU A 86 38.34 29.15 3.11
N ALA A 87 38.89 30.34 2.87
CA ALA A 87 38.24 31.35 2.03
C ALA A 87 37.99 30.82 0.61
N LEU A 88 38.99 30.16 -0.04
CA LEU A 88 38.80 29.55 -1.34
C LEU A 88 37.75 28.45 -1.37
N ARG A 89 37.66 27.65 -0.30
CA ARG A 89 36.58 26.62 -0.17
C ARG A 89 35.22 27.26 -0.07
N SER A 90 35.08 28.34 0.74
CA SER A 90 33.85 29.09 0.85
C SER A 90 33.43 29.69 -0.48
N ASP A 91 34.34 30.34 -1.20
CA ASP A 91 34.08 30.92 -2.52
C ASP A 91 33.58 29.87 -3.54
N VAL A 92 34.21 28.67 -3.55
CA VAL A 92 33.76 27.54 -4.41
C VAL A 92 32.38 27.04 -4.01
N LEU A 93 32.11 26.93 -2.72
CA LEU A 93 30.80 26.50 -2.23
C LEU A 93 29.71 27.53 -2.59
N ASP A 94 29.98 28.83 -2.37
CA ASP A 94 29.04 29.90 -2.68
C ASP A 94 28.73 29.98 -4.18
N ALA A 95 29.78 29.85 -5.03
CA ALA A 95 29.60 29.78 -6.48
C ALA A 95 28.75 28.56 -6.90
N ARG A 96 28.98 27.41 -6.27
CA ARG A 96 28.20 26.21 -6.51
C ARG A 96 26.74 26.40 -6.07
N LEU A 97 26.50 26.90 -4.87
CA LEU A 97 25.15 27.17 -4.33
C LEU A 97 24.40 28.17 -5.22
N ALA A 98 25.10 29.20 -5.72
CA ALA A 98 24.52 30.16 -6.66
C ALA A 98 24.12 29.51 -8.00
N SER A 99 24.98 28.62 -8.55
CA SER A 99 24.72 27.94 -9.81
C SER A 99 23.67 26.83 -9.71
N GLU A 100 23.55 26.18 -8.55
CA GLU A 100 22.57 25.12 -8.28
C GLU A 100 21.23 25.67 -7.74
N ARG A 101 21.08 26.99 -7.65
CA ARG A 101 19.84 27.61 -7.17
C ARG A 101 18.69 27.26 -8.14
N MET A 102 17.69 26.59 -7.59
CA MET A 102 16.49 26.19 -8.32
C MET A 102 15.29 27.03 -7.81
N ASP A 103 14.49 27.50 -8.72
CA ASP A 103 13.20 28.12 -8.37
C ASP A 103 12.19 27.04 -7.98
N LEU A 104 11.85 26.96 -6.70
CA LEU A 104 10.87 26.04 -6.15
C LEU A 104 9.45 26.61 -6.12
N THR A 105 9.24 27.86 -6.59
CA THR A 105 7.92 28.49 -6.62
C THR A 105 7.10 28.10 -7.84
N GLY A 106 7.74 27.53 -8.84
CA GLY A 106 7.06 27.00 -10.04
C GLY A 106 6.21 25.76 -9.68
N PRO A 107 5.11 25.51 -10.41
CA PRO A 107 4.31 24.30 -10.20
C PRO A 107 5.16 23.07 -10.52
N GLY A 108 5.18 22.11 -9.60
CA GLY A 108 5.81 20.81 -9.84
C GLY A 108 5.10 20.03 -10.95
N LEU A 109 5.75 18.95 -11.41
CA LEU A 109 5.07 18.02 -12.30
C LEU A 109 3.85 17.42 -11.56
N PRO A 110 2.65 17.48 -12.15
CA PRO A 110 1.47 16.91 -11.53
C PRO A 110 1.67 15.40 -11.35
N VAL A 111 1.62 14.96 -10.10
CA VAL A 111 1.58 13.53 -9.79
C VAL A 111 0.20 13.03 -10.19
N ARG A 112 0.14 12.08 -11.11
CA ARG A 112 -1.12 11.39 -11.43
C ARG A 112 -1.45 10.47 -10.25
N VAL A 113 -2.47 10.82 -9.50
CA VAL A 113 -3.03 9.96 -8.46
C VAL A 113 -3.85 8.88 -9.16
N GLY A 114 -3.63 7.61 -8.80
CA GLY A 114 -4.46 6.51 -9.27
C GLY A 114 -5.84 6.54 -8.57
N HIS A 115 -6.81 5.83 -9.15
CA HIS A 115 -8.17 5.74 -8.63
C HIS A 115 -8.50 4.29 -8.26
N LEU A 116 -9.41 4.12 -7.30
CA LEU A 116 -9.94 2.81 -6.99
C LEU A 116 -10.81 2.32 -8.17
N HIS A 117 -10.76 1.02 -8.39
CA HIS A 117 -11.71 0.36 -9.29
C HIS A 117 -13.15 0.57 -8.78
N PRO A 118 -14.16 0.81 -9.64
CA PRO A 118 -15.54 1.09 -9.17
C PRO A 118 -16.12 -0.01 -8.28
N THR A 119 -15.80 -1.29 -8.52
CA THR A 119 -16.19 -2.38 -7.61
C THR A 119 -15.57 -2.24 -6.22
N LEU A 120 -14.30 -1.81 -6.11
CA LEU A 120 -13.65 -1.59 -4.82
C LEU A 120 -14.18 -0.34 -4.10
N THR A 121 -14.60 0.68 -4.85
CA THR A 121 -15.27 1.85 -4.26
C THR A 121 -16.59 1.45 -3.63
N VAL A 122 -17.40 0.64 -4.32
CA VAL A 122 -18.66 0.11 -3.78
C VAL A 122 -18.39 -0.83 -2.60
N GLU A 123 -17.37 -1.68 -2.65
CA GLU A 123 -17.01 -2.54 -1.53
C GLU A 123 -16.66 -1.72 -0.28
N ARG A 124 -15.87 -0.65 -0.44
CA ARG A 124 -15.51 0.24 0.68
C ARG A 124 -16.74 0.86 1.31
N GLU A 125 -17.65 1.38 0.51
CA GLU A 125 -18.92 1.95 1.00
C GLU A 125 -19.76 0.91 1.75
N LEU A 126 -19.88 -0.32 1.21
CA LEU A 126 -20.56 -1.42 1.88
C LEU A 126 -19.93 -1.77 3.22
N ARG A 127 -18.58 -1.81 3.28
CA ARG A 127 -17.85 -2.03 4.54
C ARG A 127 -18.16 -0.95 5.57
N GLU A 128 -18.20 0.32 5.17
CA GLU A 128 -18.52 1.44 6.06
C GLU A 128 -19.95 1.34 6.61
N ILE A 129 -20.94 1.07 5.75
CA ILE A 129 -22.33 0.88 6.16
C ILE A 129 -22.46 -0.31 7.12
N LEU A 130 -21.90 -1.45 6.78
CA LEU A 130 -22.01 -2.68 7.58
C LEU A 130 -21.20 -2.60 8.88
N HIS A 131 -20.08 -1.88 8.88
CA HIS A 131 -19.35 -1.59 10.12
C HIS A 131 -20.18 -0.77 11.10
N ALA A 132 -20.96 0.20 10.61
CA ALA A 132 -21.91 0.94 11.46
C ALA A 132 -23.00 0.04 12.07
N PHE A 133 -23.31 -1.12 11.47
CA PHE A 133 -24.19 -2.15 12.03
C PHE A 133 -23.47 -3.17 12.92
N GLY A 134 -22.16 -2.95 13.19
CA GLY A 134 -21.34 -3.78 14.06
C GLY A 134 -20.74 -5.01 13.39
N PHE A 135 -20.69 -5.04 12.05
CA PHE A 135 -20.00 -6.11 11.35
C PHE A 135 -18.49 -5.85 11.25
N GLU A 136 -17.70 -6.90 11.42
CA GLU A 136 -16.26 -6.91 11.16
C GLU A 136 -15.95 -7.69 9.89
N VAL A 137 -14.81 -7.40 9.25
CA VAL A 137 -14.37 -8.14 8.05
C VAL A 137 -13.66 -9.41 8.48
N PHE A 138 -14.07 -10.54 7.91
CA PHE A 138 -13.42 -11.83 8.08
C PHE A 138 -13.07 -12.42 6.70
N GLU A 139 -11.80 -12.67 6.45
CA GLU A 139 -11.29 -13.13 5.15
C GLU A 139 -11.01 -14.64 5.17
N GLY A 140 -11.07 -15.26 3.99
CA GLY A 140 -10.75 -16.66 3.80
C GLY A 140 -10.08 -16.91 2.45
N PRO A 141 -9.50 -18.11 2.24
CA PRO A 141 -8.78 -18.45 1.03
C PRO A 141 -9.70 -18.52 -0.21
N GLU A 142 -9.14 -18.24 -1.39
CA GLU A 142 -9.84 -18.42 -2.68
C GLU A 142 -9.82 -19.89 -3.16
N ILE A 143 -8.79 -20.63 -2.74
CA ILE A 143 -8.68 -22.08 -2.99
C ILE A 143 -9.21 -22.79 -1.75
N GLU A 144 -10.22 -23.62 -1.94
CA GLU A 144 -10.90 -24.37 -0.90
C GLU A 144 -10.92 -25.85 -1.20
N ASP A 145 -11.11 -26.67 -0.18
CA ASP A 145 -11.47 -28.05 -0.37
C ASP A 145 -12.97 -28.19 -0.63
N ASP A 146 -13.35 -29.21 -1.36
CA ASP A 146 -14.74 -29.52 -1.72
C ASP A 146 -15.67 -29.58 -0.48
N TRP A 147 -15.16 -30.13 0.64
CA TRP A 147 -15.92 -30.18 1.89
C TRP A 147 -16.34 -28.78 2.40
N TRP A 148 -15.40 -27.81 2.44
CA TRP A 148 -15.69 -26.44 2.92
C TRP A 148 -16.69 -25.73 2.01
N ASN A 149 -16.57 -25.94 0.70
CA ASN A 149 -17.38 -25.23 -0.27
C ASN A 149 -18.79 -25.82 -0.43
N PHE A 150 -18.99 -27.10 -0.06
CA PHE A 150 -20.25 -27.81 -0.28
C PHE A 150 -20.78 -28.55 0.94
N GLU A 151 -20.16 -29.64 1.40
CA GLU A 151 -20.72 -30.47 2.47
C GLU A 151 -20.92 -29.70 3.79
N ALA A 152 -19.94 -28.89 4.16
CA ALA A 152 -20.03 -28.07 5.37
C ALA A 152 -21.21 -27.10 5.36
N LEU A 153 -21.66 -26.72 4.16
CA LEU A 153 -22.80 -25.83 3.90
C LEU A 153 -24.10 -26.60 3.59
N ASN A 154 -24.20 -27.85 4.03
CA ASN A 154 -25.38 -28.69 3.80
C ASN A 154 -25.70 -28.95 2.30
N ILE A 155 -24.66 -29.01 1.48
CA ILE A 155 -24.74 -29.35 0.03
C ILE A 155 -24.06 -30.71 -0.15
N PRO A 156 -24.77 -31.85 0.04
CA PRO A 156 -24.18 -33.18 -0.12
C PRO A 156 -23.81 -33.49 -1.56
N PRO A 157 -22.99 -34.52 -1.83
CA PRO A 157 -22.47 -34.85 -3.14
C PRO A 157 -23.56 -35.10 -4.22
N ASP A 158 -24.71 -35.62 -3.81
CA ASP A 158 -25.86 -35.98 -4.64
C ASP A 158 -26.94 -34.86 -4.69
N HIS A 159 -26.70 -33.71 -4.07
CA HIS A 159 -27.68 -32.61 -4.04
C HIS A 159 -27.80 -31.95 -5.42
N PRO A 160 -29.03 -31.80 -5.99
CA PRO A 160 -29.23 -31.23 -7.33
C PRO A 160 -28.63 -29.81 -7.48
N ALA A 161 -28.62 -29.02 -6.43
CA ALA A 161 -28.02 -27.65 -6.47
C ALA A 161 -26.51 -27.69 -6.71
N ARG A 162 -25.82 -28.81 -6.41
CA ARG A 162 -24.39 -28.97 -6.66
C ARG A 162 -24.06 -29.15 -8.16
N ASP A 163 -24.95 -29.76 -8.89
CA ASP A 163 -24.80 -29.97 -10.36
C ASP A 163 -24.98 -28.66 -11.16
N LEU A 164 -25.66 -27.68 -10.56
CA LEU A 164 -25.86 -26.34 -11.14
C LEU A 164 -24.66 -25.39 -10.92
N TRP A 165 -23.69 -25.81 -10.13
CA TRP A 165 -22.56 -25.02 -9.77
C TRP A 165 -21.35 -25.48 -10.58
N ASP A 166 -21.13 -24.81 -11.68
CA ASP A 166 -19.94 -25.04 -12.51
C ASP A 166 -18.69 -24.66 -11.73
N THR A 167 -18.02 -25.67 -11.20
CA THR A 167 -16.87 -25.51 -10.30
C THR A 167 -15.57 -25.62 -11.10
N LEU A 168 -14.62 -24.73 -10.82
CA LEU A 168 -13.25 -24.80 -11.32
C LEU A 168 -12.39 -25.59 -10.33
N TYR A 169 -11.92 -26.77 -10.74
CA TYR A 169 -11.02 -27.61 -9.97
C TYR A 169 -9.56 -27.22 -10.24
N VAL A 170 -8.75 -27.21 -9.20
CA VAL A 170 -7.31 -26.99 -9.31
C VAL A 170 -6.65 -28.34 -9.60
N ALA A 171 -6.03 -28.45 -10.78
CA ALA A 171 -5.29 -29.65 -11.18
C ALA A 171 -3.82 -29.54 -10.79
N GLU A 172 -3.22 -30.65 -10.38
CA GLU A 172 -1.78 -30.73 -10.20
C GLU A 172 -1.06 -30.49 -11.54
N PRO A 173 0.08 -29.75 -11.56
CA PRO A 173 0.83 -29.51 -12.80
C PRO A 173 1.18 -30.81 -13.53
N GLY A 174 0.75 -30.94 -14.77
CA GLY A 174 0.99 -32.11 -15.61
C GLY A 174 0.03 -33.30 -15.40
N SER A 175 -0.96 -33.17 -14.51
CA SER A 175 -1.98 -34.23 -14.27
C SER A 175 -3.18 -34.14 -15.22
N TRP A 176 -3.29 -33.05 -16.00
CA TRP A 176 -4.44 -32.83 -16.89
C TRP A 176 -4.09 -33.14 -18.34
N GLU A 177 -4.80 -34.09 -18.92
CA GLU A 177 -4.83 -34.34 -20.35
C GLU A 177 -6.15 -33.84 -20.94
N GLU A 178 -6.10 -33.20 -22.12
CA GLU A 178 -7.30 -32.73 -22.81
C GLU A 178 -8.25 -33.90 -23.09
N GLY A 179 -9.48 -33.82 -22.59
CA GLY A 179 -10.46 -34.89 -22.67
C GLY A 179 -10.43 -35.89 -21.52
N ALA A 180 -9.54 -35.75 -20.55
CA ALA A 180 -9.57 -36.56 -19.32
C ALA A 180 -10.88 -36.34 -18.55
N PRO A 181 -11.42 -37.38 -17.87
CA PRO A 181 -12.54 -37.18 -16.95
C PRO A 181 -12.19 -36.17 -15.90
N ARG A 182 -13.20 -35.36 -15.46
CA ARG A 182 -13.01 -34.37 -14.36
C ARG A 182 -12.33 -35.04 -13.17
N PRO A 183 -11.38 -34.36 -12.49
CA PRO A 183 -10.76 -34.91 -11.28
C PRO A 183 -11.84 -35.29 -10.25
N ALA A 184 -11.52 -36.26 -9.41
CA ALA A 184 -12.41 -36.69 -8.35
C ALA A 184 -12.89 -35.51 -7.49
N ARG A 185 -14.15 -35.58 -7.01
CA ARG A 185 -14.84 -34.49 -6.28
C ARG A 185 -14.21 -34.08 -4.95
N ASP A 186 -13.11 -34.66 -4.57
CA ASP A 186 -12.35 -34.49 -3.32
C ASP A 186 -11.08 -33.61 -3.48
N GLY A 187 -10.93 -32.92 -4.62
CA GLY A 187 -9.79 -32.05 -4.90
C GLY A 187 -9.99 -30.60 -4.45
N SER A 188 -8.89 -29.84 -4.50
CA SER A 188 -8.93 -28.39 -4.29
C SER A 188 -9.69 -27.70 -5.41
N ILE A 189 -10.48 -26.70 -5.06
CA ILE A 189 -11.33 -25.92 -5.98
C ILE A 189 -11.10 -24.43 -5.81
N LEU A 190 -11.42 -23.65 -6.81
CA LEU A 190 -11.66 -22.22 -6.66
C LEU A 190 -13.08 -22.05 -6.09
N ARG A 191 -13.21 -21.34 -4.96
CA ARG A 191 -14.49 -21.18 -4.25
C ARG A 191 -15.56 -20.59 -5.18
N THR A 192 -16.74 -21.17 -5.15
CA THR A 192 -17.91 -20.74 -5.98
C THR A 192 -18.73 -19.64 -5.31
N HIS A 193 -18.49 -19.37 -4.05
CA HIS A 193 -19.09 -18.33 -3.20
C HIS A 193 -18.18 -18.09 -1.99
N THR A 194 -18.48 -17.05 -1.22
CA THR A 194 -17.71 -16.76 0.01
C THR A 194 -18.24 -17.50 1.24
N SER A 195 -19.30 -18.32 1.11
CA SER A 195 -19.90 -19.05 2.23
C SER A 195 -18.96 -20.01 3.00
N PRO A 196 -17.91 -20.64 2.41
CA PRO A 196 -16.93 -21.40 3.18
C PRO A 196 -16.33 -20.62 4.34
N VAL A 197 -16.20 -19.31 4.16
CA VAL A 197 -15.66 -18.41 5.18
C VAL A 197 -16.57 -18.29 6.39
N GLN A 198 -17.89 -18.52 6.25
CA GLN A 198 -18.84 -18.59 7.38
C GLN A 198 -18.47 -19.73 8.34
N ILE A 199 -18.15 -20.91 7.80
CA ILE A 199 -17.72 -22.07 8.60
C ILE A 199 -16.40 -21.78 9.28
N ARG A 200 -15.46 -21.12 8.59
CA ARG A 200 -14.17 -20.72 9.17
C ARG A 200 -14.35 -19.70 10.30
N ALA A 201 -15.23 -18.73 10.12
CA ALA A 201 -15.57 -17.73 11.15
C ALA A 201 -16.16 -18.40 12.40
N MET A 202 -17.15 -19.28 12.22
CA MET A 202 -17.77 -20.01 13.34
C MET A 202 -16.79 -20.90 14.11
N ARG A 203 -15.80 -21.50 13.41
CA ARG A 203 -14.75 -22.32 14.06
C ARG A 203 -13.66 -21.50 14.72
N SER A 204 -13.48 -20.25 14.35
CA SER A 204 -12.38 -19.39 14.83
C SER A 204 -12.83 -18.38 15.89
N LEU A 205 -14.09 -17.99 15.86
CA LEU A 205 -14.66 -16.96 16.73
C LEU A 205 -15.62 -17.58 17.75
N THR A 206 -15.83 -16.87 18.85
CA THR A 206 -16.85 -17.21 19.85
C THR A 206 -18.08 -16.31 19.67
N PRO A 207 -19.30 -16.84 19.64
CA PRO A 207 -20.50 -16.00 19.61
C PRO A 207 -20.55 -15.01 20.79
N PRO A 208 -21.07 -13.78 20.59
CA PRO A 208 -21.76 -13.33 19.37
C PRO A 208 -20.82 -13.08 18.20
N ILE A 209 -21.16 -13.58 17.01
CA ILE A 209 -20.41 -13.41 15.76
C ILE A 209 -21.20 -12.45 14.87
N ARG A 210 -20.53 -11.46 14.30
CA ARG A 210 -21.10 -10.53 13.34
C ARG A 210 -20.04 -10.14 12.33
N VAL A 211 -20.00 -10.84 11.19
CA VAL A 211 -18.93 -10.70 10.20
C VAL A 211 -19.46 -10.55 8.79
N ILE A 212 -18.70 -9.82 7.97
CA ILE A 212 -18.85 -9.80 6.51
C ILE A 212 -17.63 -10.44 5.86
N MET A 213 -17.86 -11.10 4.74
CA MET A 213 -16.87 -11.88 4.01
C MET A 213 -16.84 -11.44 2.55
N PRO A 214 -16.18 -10.30 2.23
CA PRO A 214 -15.97 -9.89 0.85
C PRO A 214 -14.90 -10.76 0.20
N GLY A 215 -15.06 -11.01 -1.11
CA GLY A 215 -14.02 -11.72 -1.84
C GLY A 215 -14.43 -12.14 -3.24
N ARG A 216 -13.44 -12.59 -4.00
CA ARG A 216 -13.64 -13.15 -5.34
C ARG A 216 -14.20 -14.56 -5.25
N CYS A 217 -15.06 -14.87 -6.22
CA CYS A 217 -15.65 -16.17 -6.41
C CYS A 217 -15.50 -16.57 -7.88
N PHE A 218 -15.52 -17.87 -8.15
CA PHE A 218 -15.21 -18.41 -9.46
C PHE A 218 -16.25 -19.45 -9.86
N ARG A 219 -16.75 -19.35 -11.09
CA ARG A 219 -17.69 -20.33 -11.67
C ARG A 219 -17.34 -20.57 -13.11
N TYR A 220 -17.49 -21.80 -13.57
CA TYR A 220 -17.30 -22.12 -14.98
C TYR A 220 -18.52 -21.64 -15.78
N GLU A 221 -18.52 -20.36 -16.12
CA GLU A 221 -19.58 -19.72 -16.90
C GLU A 221 -19.03 -19.12 -18.20
N ASN A 222 -19.85 -19.11 -19.24
CA ASN A 222 -19.54 -18.37 -20.44
C ASN A 222 -19.61 -16.86 -20.16
N VAL A 223 -18.55 -16.15 -20.53
CA VAL A 223 -18.47 -14.68 -20.33
C VAL A 223 -19.54 -13.98 -21.19
N ALA A 224 -20.39 -13.20 -20.55
CA ALA A 224 -21.47 -12.44 -21.17
C ALA A 224 -21.60 -11.06 -20.51
N ALA A 225 -22.54 -10.24 -20.97
CA ALA A 225 -22.76 -8.91 -20.41
C ALA A 225 -23.26 -8.93 -18.96
N ASP A 226 -23.84 -10.03 -18.49
CA ASP A 226 -24.43 -10.18 -17.15
C ASP A 226 -23.73 -11.24 -16.29
N ARG A 227 -22.67 -11.90 -16.80
CA ARG A 227 -21.94 -12.97 -16.09
C ARG A 227 -20.49 -13.09 -16.53
N ASN A 228 -19.65 -13.55 -15.60
CA ASN A 228 -18.24 -13.83 -15.83
C ASN A 228 -17.81 -15.04 -15.00
N PHE A 229 -16.70 -15.69 -15.38
CA PHE A 229 -16.12 -16.81 -14.62
C PHE A 229 -15.55 -16.36 -13.27
N GLU A 230 -15.22 -15.11 -13.13
CA GLU A 230 -14.73 -14.45 -11.90
C GLU A 230 -15.68 -13.30 -11.57
N PHE A 231 -16.07 -13.18 -10.30
CA PHE A 231 -16.93 -12.10 -9.82
C PHE A 231 -16.68 -11.84 -8.34
N PHE A 232 -17.00 -10.64 -7.87
CA PHE A 232 -16.90 -10.29 -6.48
C PHE A 232 -18.23 -10.48 -5.75
N GLN A 233 -18.15 -11.04 -4.54
CA GLN A 233 -19.28 -11.28 -3.66
C GLN A 233 -18.99 -10.74 -2.27
N VAL A 234 -20.03 -10.31 -1.57
CA VAL A 234 -20.00 -10.03 -0.14
C VAL A 234 -21.09 -10.85 0.51
N GLU A 235 -20.72 -11.62 1.51
CA GLU A 235 -21.66 -12.32 2.39
C GLU A 235 -21.58 -11.78 3.81
N GLY A 236 -22.65 -11.93 4.58
CA GLY A 236 -22.69 -11.60 6.00
C GLY A 236 -23.20 -12.75 6.81
N LEU A 237 -22.68 -12.89 8.02
CA LEU A 237 -23.08 -13.88 9.02
C LEU A 237 -23.26 -13.20 10.37
N VAL A 238 -24.40 -13.48 11.01
CA VAL A 238 -24.61 -13.19 12.41
C VAL A 238 -24.96 -14.49 13.12
N VAL A 239 -24.32 -14.75 14.26
CA VAL A 239 -24.66 -15.88 15.14
C VAL A 239 -24.70 -15.38 16.58
N ASP A 240 -25.82 -15.62 17.24
CA ASP A 240 -26.04 -15.28 18.65
C ASP A 240 -27.09 -16.24 19.24
N ARG A 241 -27.41 -16.10 20.53
CA ARG A 241 -28.44 -16.92 21.23
C ARG A 241 -29.87 -16.58 20.81
N ASP A 242 -30.15 -15.30 20.60
CA ASP A 242 -31.54 -14.79 20.41
C ASP A 242 -31.77 -14.22 19.00
N THR A 243 -30.96 -14.60 18.00
CA THR A 243 -31.08 -14.12 16.63
C THR A 243 -32.30 -14.68 15.92
N SER A 244 -33.07 -13.83 15.22
CA SER A 244 -34.32 -14.21 14.56
C SER A 244 -34.37 -13.76 13.08
N LEU A 245 -35.37 -14.30 12.35
CA LEU A 245 -35.69 -13.84 11.00
C LEU A 245 -36.16 -12.37 10.97
N ALA A 246 -36.72 -11.87 12.06
CA ALA A 246 -37.12 -10.46 12.19
C ALA A 246 -35.89 -9.54 12.23
N ASP A 247 -34.84 -9.97 12.94
CA ASP A 247 -33.56 -9.23 12.99
C ASP A 247 -32.90 -9.17 11.61
N LEU A 248 -32.87 -10.28 10.88
CA LEU A 248 -32.42 -10.32 9.50
C LEU A 248 -33.18 -9.33 8.62
N LYS A 249 -34.52 -9.33 8.72
CA LYS A 249 -35.37 -8.41 7.94
C LYS A 249 -35.06 -6.95 8.26
N GLY A 250 -35.05 -6.60 9.54
CA GLY A 250 -34.78 -5.24 9.99
C GLY A 250 -33.39 -4.76 9.50
N MET A 251 -32.35 -5.58 9.66
CA MET A 251 -31.00 -5.26 9.22
C MET A 251 -30.93 -5.05 7.70
N LEU A 252 -31.57 -5.91 6.89
CA LEU A 252 -31.56 -5.78 5.42
C LEU A 252 -32.37 -4.57 4.94
N GLU A 253 -33.46 -4.21 5.61
CA GLU A 253 -34.25 -3.01 5.28
C GLU A 253 -33.44 -1.74 5.55
N GLU A 254 -32.78 -1.63 6.71
CA GLU A 254 -31.93 -0.51 7.06
C GLU A 254 -30.69 -0.44 6.13
N PHE A 255 -30.09 -1.59 5.83
CA PHE A 255 -29.01 -1.68 4.84
C PHE A 255 -29.44 -1.14 3.46
N ALA A 256 -30.62 -1.53 2.98
CA ALA A 256 -31.12 -1.05 1.70
C ALA A 256 -31.36 0.46 1.69
N ARG A 257 -31.86 1.03 2.79
CA ARG A 257 -32.02 2.49 2.95
C ARG A 257 -30.67 3.19 2.97
N ALA A 258 -29.72 2.68 3.73
CA ALA A 258 -28.38 3.28 3.80
C ALA A 258 -27.67 3.28 2.44
N LEU A 259 -27.84 2.22 1.63
CA LEU A 259 -27.15 2.08 0.35
C LEU A 259 -27.87 2.80 -0.81
N TYR A 260 -29.20 2.78 -0.84
CA TYR A 260 -30.02 3.24 -1.97
C TYR A 260 -30.91 4.43 -1.66
N GLY A 261 -30.93 4.88 -0.40
CA GLY A 261 -31.72 6.01 0.07
C GLY A 261 -33.01 5.60 0.80
N ASP A 262 -33.52 6.52 1.64
CA ASP A 262 -34.63 6.29 2.60
C ASP A 262 -35.95 5.84 1.96
N GLU A 263 -36.20 6.26 0.71
CA GLU A 263 -37.42 5.92 -0.05
C GLU A 263 -37.35 4.53 -0.72
N THR A 264 -36.31 3.75 -0.47
CA THR A 264 -36.13 2.45 -1.08
C THR A 264 -37.21 1.47 -0.62
N LYS A 265 -38.03 1.03 -1.56
CA LYS A 265 -39.02 -0.01 -1.31
C LYS A 265 -38.38 -1.38 -1.29
N THR A 266 -38.70 -2.16 -0.27
CA THR A 266 -38.15 -3.51 -0.09
C THR A 266 -39.27 -4.55 -0.05
N ARG A 267 -38.95 -5.78 -0.40
CA ARG A 267 -39.80 -6.93 -0.16
C ARG A 267 -39.01 -8.20 0.04
N PHE A 268 -39.59 -9.12 0.82
CA PHE A 268 -39.04 -10.47 0.99
C PHE A 268 -39.92 -11.47 0.25
N ARG A 269 -39.29 -12.39 -0.45
CA ARG A 269 -39.96 -13.54 -1.08
C ARG A 269 -39.38 -14.83 -0.52
N PRO A 270 -40.17 -15.89 -0.31
CA PRO A 270 -39.67 -17.20 0.02
C PRO A 270 -38.61 -17.63 -1.05
N GLY A 271 -37.54 -18.22 -0.59
CA GLY A 271 -36.48 -18.79 -1.39
C GLY A 271 -36.09 -20.17 -0.88
N TYR A 272 -35.15 -20.80 -1.55
CA TYR A 272 -34.54 -22.04 -1.09
C TYR A 272 -33.03 -21.97 -1.33
N TYR A 273 -32.28 -22.15 -0.25
CA TYR A 273 -30.85 -22.34 -0.28
C TYR A 273 -30.49 -23.47 0.68
N PRO A 274 -29.61 -24.44 0.32
CA PRO A 274 -29.32 -25.61 1.17
C PRO A 274 -28.80 -25.27 2.55
N PHE A 275 -28.12 -24.14 2.67
CA PHE A 275 -27.43 -23.69 3.89
C PHE A 275 -28.27 -22.77 4.78
N THR A 276 -29.53 -22.45 4.39
CA THR A 276 -30.45 -21.63 5.20
C THR A 276 -31.85 -22.22 5.26
N GLU A 277 -32.51 -22.07 6.42
CA GLU A 277 -33.92 -22.48 6.64
C GLU A 277 -34.53 -21.65 7.80
N PRO A 278 -35.57 -20.81 7.57
CA PRO A 278 -36.14 -20.46 6.27
C PRO A 278 -35.18 -19.60 5.41
N SER A 279 -35.35 -19.73 4.10
CA SER A 279 -34.64 -18.94 3.11
C SER A 279 -35.53 -17.88 2.49
N VAL A 280 -34.92 -16.72 2.16
CA VAL A 280 -35.63 -15.59 1.55
C VAL A 280 -34.79 -14.96 0.43
N ALA A 281 -35.46 -14.51 -0.62
CA ALA A 281 -34.88 -13.58 -1.59
C ALA A 281 -35.29 -12.15 -1.20
N PHE A 282 -34.33 -11.25 -1.19
CA PHE A 282 -34.54 -9.85 -0.89
C PHE A 282 -34.52 -9.01 -2.15
N ASP A 283 -35.65 -8.35 -2.43
CA ASP A 283 -35.83 -7.50 -3.59
C ASP A 283 -35.96 -6.04 -3.16
N ILE A 284 -35.44 -5.15 -4.00
CA ILE A 284 -35.70 -3.70 -3.90
C ILE A 284 -36.52 -3.23 -5.11
N GLY A 285 -37.22 -2.11 -4.97
CA GLY A 285 -37.84 -1.41 -6.09
C GLY A 285 -36.80 -1.12 -7.18
N CYS A 286 -37.15 -1.30 -8.43
CA CYS A 286 -36.20 -1.13 -9.54
C CYS A 286 -35.65 0.29 -9.57
N LEU A 287 -34.35 0.45 -9.40
CA LEU A 287 -33.67 1.75 -9.40
C LEU A 287 -33.71 2.45 -10.78
N VAL A 288 -33.86 1.70 -11.87
CA VAL A 288 -33.88 2.25 -13.23
C VAL A 288 -35.23 2.88 -13.57
N CYS A 289 -36.34 2.28 -13.15
CA CYS A 289 -37.70 2.70 -13.53
C CYS A 289 -38.57 3.14 -12.35
N GLY A 290 -38.03 3.24 -11.14
CA GLY A 290 -38.79 3.62 -9.94
C GLY A 290 -39.95 2.66 -9.61
N GLY A 291 -39.89 1.40 -10.08
CA GLY A 291 -40.93 0.40 -9.86
C GLY A 291 -42.01 0.32 -10.96
N SER A 292 -41.95 1.15 -12.02
CA SER A 292 -42.95 1.13 -13.11
C SER A 292 -42.86 -0.06 -14.08
N GLY A 293 -41.72 -0.76 -14.05
CA GLY A 293 -41.44 -1.91 -14.93
C GLY A 293 -40.67 -1.53 -16.20
N CYS A 294 -39.45 -2.06 -16.36
CA CYS A 294 -38.59 -1.84 -17.52
C CYS A 294 -37.88 -3.14 -17.94
N ALA A 295 -37.04 -3.07 -18.98
CA ALA A 295 -36.27 -4.22 -19.43
C ALA A 295 -35.29 -4.73 -18.36
N ALA A 296 -34.64 -3.84 -17.59
CA ALA A 296 -33.70 -4.18 -16.54
C ALA A 296 -34.33 -5.00 -15.41
N CYS A 297 -35.57 -4.70 -15.03
CA CYS A 297 -36.30 -5.48 -14.03
C CYS A 297 -37.24 -6.54 -14.65
N LYS A 298 -37.10 -6.83 -15.93
CA LYS A 298 -37.96 -7.76 -16.68
C LYS A 298 -39.45 -7.43 -16.51
N ARG A 299 -39.79 -6.14 -16.50
CA ARG A 299 -41.13 -5.55 -16.30
C ARG A 299 -41.78 -5.83 -14.96
N SER A 300 -41.08 -6.39 -13.99
CA SER A 300 -41.62 -6.72 -12.65
C SER A 300 -41.70 -5.49 -11.74
N GLY A 301 -40.96 -4.45 -11.99
CA GLY A 301 -40.77 -3.30 -11.07
C GLY A 301 -39.83 -3.59 -9.89
N TRP A 302 -39.29 -4.80 -9.78
CA TRP A 302 -38.46 -5.27 -8.67
C TRP A 302 -37.15 -5.87 -9.14
N MET A 303 -36.11 -5.74 -8.30
CA MET A 303 -34.79 -6.32 -8.56
C MET A 303 -34.32 -7.10 -7.34
N THR A 304 -34.03 -8.39 -7.53
CA THR A 304 -33.40 -9.19 -6.49
C THR A 304 -31.95 -8.75 -6.29
N ILE A 305 -31.62 -8.38 -5.07
CA ILE A 305 -30.29 -7.89 -4.70
C ILE A 305 -29.47 -9.00 -4.04
N LEU A 306 -30.09 -9.79 -3.18
CA LEU A 306 -29.41 -10.83 -2.41
C LEU A 306 -30.33 -11.99 -2.04
N GLY A 307 -29.69 -13.11 -1.71
CA GLY A 307 -30.31 -14.22 -0.98
C GLY A 307 -29.95 -14.17 0.48
N ALA A 308 -30.85 -14.59 1.35
CA ALA A 308 -30.65 -14.59 2.79
C ALA A 308 -31.47 -15.69 3.47
N GLY A 309 -31.25 -15.92 4.76
CA GLY A 309 -32.03 -16.82 5.58
C GLY A 309 -31.43 -17.10 6.95
N MET A 310 -32.15 -17.86 7.75
CA MET A 310 -31.63 -18.36 9.02
C MET A 310 -30.62 -19.48 8.69
N VAL A 311 -29.50 -19.50 9.39
CA VAL A 311 -28.46 -20.53 9.17
C VAL A 311 -29.00 -21.91 9.50
N HIS A 312 -28.88 -22.83 8.56
CA HIS A 312 -29.37 -24.21 8.76
C HIS A 312 -28.66 -24.88 9.94
N PRO A 313 -29.37 -25.65 10.81
CA PRO A 313 -28.77 -26.32 11.96
C PRO A 313 -27.55 -27.20 11.63
N ALA A 314 -27.53 -27.86 10.46
CA ALA A 314 -26.39 -28.63 10.02
C ALA A 314 -25.14 -27.75 9.79
N VAL A 315 -25.33 -26.55 9.27
CA VAL A 315 -24.24 -25.58 9.06
C VAL A 315 -23.66 -25.06 10.38
N LEU A 316 -24.51 -24.80 11.37
CA LEU A 316 -24.06 -24.43 12.73
C LEU A 316 -23.21 -25.56 13.33
N ARG A 317 -23.69 -26.83 13.26
CA ARG A 317 -22.92 -27.99 13.73
C ARG A 317 -21.58 -28.15 13.02
N ASN A 318 -21.55 -27.99 11.70
CA ASN A 318 -20.34 -28.04 10.91
C ASN A 318 -19.38 -26.89 11.25
N GLY A 319 -19.92 -25.74 11.64
CA GLY A 319 -19.19 -24.62 12.23
C GLY A 319 -18.71 -24.83 13.67
N GLY A 320 -19.07 -25.94 14.31
CA GLY A 320 -18.68 -26.27 15.69
C GLY A 320 -19.58 -25.63 16.76
N LEU A 321 -20.77 -25.17 16.39
CA LEU A 321 -21.73 -24.53 17.29
C LEU A 321 -22.95 -25.43 17.51
N ASP A 322 -23.50 -25.41 18.75
CA ASP A 322 -24.72 -26.13 19.10
C ASP A 322 -25.94 -25.36 18.60
N PRO A 323 -26.76 -25.94 17.69
CA PRO A 323 -27.96 -25.28 17.19
C PRO A 323 -29.11 -25.18 18.21
N ASP A 324 -29.03 -25.92 19.32
CA ASP A 324 -29.97 -25.79 20.41
C ASP A 324 -29.65 -24.58 21.32
N GLU A 325 -28.41 -24.07 21.26
CA GLU A 325 -27.94 -22.93 22.03
C GLU A 325 -27.83 -21.66 21.18
N TYR A 326 -27.43 -21.81 19.91
CA TYR A 326 -27.17 -20.69 19.00
C TYR A 326 -28.06 -20.70 17.77
N GLN A 327 -28.46 -19.51 17.33
CA GLN A 327 -29.13 -19.26 16.07
C GLN A 327 -28.31 -18.26 15.26
N GLY A 328 -28.51 -18.23 13.96
CA GLY A 328 -27.83 -17.25 13.11
C GLY A 328 -28.62 -16.94 11.86
N TYR A 329 -28.29 -15.85 11.22
CA TYR A 329 -28.72 -15.56 9.87
C TYR A 329 -27.53 -15.23 8.97
N ALA A 330 -27.70 -15.53 7.69
CA ALA A 330 -26.70 -15.20 6.67
C ALA A 330 -27.38 -14.58 5.44
N TRP A 331 -26.61 -13.81 4.70
CA TRP A 331 -27.03 -13.20 3.45
C TRP A 331 -25.82 -13.09 2.49
N GLY A 332 -26.09 -13.05 1.18
CA GLY A 332 -25.03 -12.91 0.18
C GLY A 332 -25.47 -12.16 -1.06
N MET A 333 -24.61 -11.27 -1.56
CA MET A 333 -24.86 -10.43 -2.73
C MET A 333 -23.65 -10.37 -3.67
N GLY A 334 -23.91 -10.29 -4.97
CA GLY A 334 -22.88 -10.05 -5.97
C GLY A 334 -22.52 -8.58 -6.04
N LEU A 335 -21.27 -8.24 -5.70
CA LEU A 335 -20.78 -6.87 -5.61
C LEU A 335 -20.72 -6.21 -7.00
N ASP A 336 -20.32 -6.94 -8.02
CA ASP A 336 -20.28 -6.44 -9.39
C ASP A 336 -21.66 -6.02 -9.88
N ARG A 337 -22.70 -6.78 -9.53
CA ARG A 337 -24.07 -6.43 -9.88
C ARG A 337 -24.53 -5.13 -9.23
N ILE A 338 -24.16 -4.91 -7.98
CA ILE A 338 -24.42 -3.64 -7.28
C ILE A 338 -23.71 -2.51 -7.98
N THR A 339 -22.44 -2.71 -8.34
CA THR A 339 -21.62 -1.74 -9.07
C THR A 339 -22.23 -1.37 -10.42
N LEU A 340 -22.65 -2.37 -11.21
CA LEU A 340 -23.34 -2.13 -12.48
C LEU A 340 -24.59 -1.26 -12.31
N LEU A 341 -25.42 -1.57 -11.31
CA LEU A 341 -26.66 -0.84 -11.04
C LEU A 341 -26.40 0.59 -10.57
N ARG A 342 -25.42 0.77 -9.68
CA ARG A 342 -25.10 2.07 -9.10
C ARG A 342 -24.57 3.06 -10.13
N TYR A 343 -23.71 2.59 -11.02
CA TYR A 343 -23.08 3.43 -12.04
C TYR A 343 -23.76 3.36 -13.42
N GLY A 344 -24.84 2.60 -13.55
CA GLY A 344 -25.53 2.45 -14.84
C GLY A 344 -24.68 1.75 -15.91
N ILE A 345 -23.77 0.86 -15.52
CA ILE A 345 -22.90 0.12 -16.44
C ILE A 345 -23.71 -1.03 -17.05
N ALA A 346 -23.76 -1.07 -18.37
CA ALA A 346 -24.61 -2.04 -19.07
C ALA A 346 -23.97 -3.42 -19.28
N ASP A 347 -22.66 -3.53 -19.11
CA ASP A 347 -21.89 -4.74 -19.47
C ASP A 347 -20.81 -5.01 -18.42
N LEU A 348 -20.90 -6.18 -17.77
CA LEU A 348 -19.96 -6.62 -16.74
C LEU A 348 -18.51 -6.72 -17.26
N ARG A 349 -18.32 -7.02 -18.54
CA ARG A 349 -17.00 -7.11 -19.14
C ARG A 349 -16.22 -5.79 -19.11
N MET A 350 -16.92 -4.66 -18.99
CA MET A 350 -16.29 -3.34 -18.84
C MET A 350 -15.59 -3.23 -17.48
N LEU A 351 -16.13 -3.83 -16.43
CA LEU A 351 -15.48 -3.88 -15.10
C LEU A 351 -14.23 -4.78 -15.10
N MET A 352 -14.23 -5.84 -15.90
CA MET A 352 -13.11 -6.77 -15.97
C MET A 352 -12.01 -6.33 -16.94
N GLY A 353 -12.29 -5.31 -17.75
CA GLY A 353 -11.34 -4.76 -18.72
C GLY A 353 -10.37 -3.77 -18.08
N ALA A 354 -9.13 -3.75 -18.57
CA ALA A 354 -8.12 -2.78 -18.18
C ALA A 354 -8.19 -1.47 -19.02
N ASP A 355 -9.36 -1.10 -19.55
CA ASP A 355 -9.52 0.12 -20.36
C ASP A 355 -9.49 1.36 -19.46
N LEU A 356 -8.36 2.08 -19.48
CA LEU A 356 -8.17 3.28 -18.68
C LEU A 356 -9.18 4.41 -19.04
N ARG A 357 -9.73 4.43 -20.25
CA ARG A 357 -10.76 5.41 -20.66
C ARG A 357 -12.07 5.15 -19.93
N PHE A 358 -12.37 3.89 -19.65
CA PHE A 358 -13.51 3.49 -18.84
C PHE A 358 -13.24 3.79 -17.36
N LEU A 359 -12.12 3.30 -16.83
CA LEU A 359 -11.79 3.42 -15.41
C LEU A 359 -11.64 4.88 -14.95
N SER A 360 -11.12 5.77 -15.81
CA SER A 360 -10.96 7.18 -15.47
C SER A 360 -12.27 7.97 -15.32
N GLN A 361 -13.43 7.37 -15.66
CA GLN A 361 -14.74 7.99 -15.48
C GLN A 361 -15.24 7.95 -14.03
N PHE A 362 -14.62 7.11 -13.19
CA PHE A 362 -14.98 6.90 -11.78
C PHE A 362 -14.07 7.66 -10.82
N ASP A 363 -13.47 8.75 -11.29
CA ASP A 363 -12.63 9.64 -10.49
C ASP A 363 -13.55 10.49 -9.55
N GLU A 364 -13.53 10.20 -8.25
CA GLU A 364 -14.29 10.91 -7.23
C GLU A 364 -13.73 12.32 -6.93
N GLY A 365 -12.69 12.74 -7.60
CA GLY A 365 -12.00 14.02 -7.40
C GLY A 365 -12.39 15.13 -8.37
N ARG A 366 -13.42 14.96 -9.19
CA ARG A 366 -13.86 15.99 -10.15
C ARG A 366 -15.30 16.40 -9.92
#